data_d0420994562a11e3e1718e438d01da4b
#
_entry.id   d0420994562a11e3e1718e438d01da4b
#
_cell.length_a   1.000
_cell.length_b   1.000
_cell.length_c   1.000
_cell.angle_alpha   90.00
_cell.angle_beta   90.00
_cell.angle_gamma   90.00
#
_symmetry.space_group_name_H-M   'P 1'
#
loop_
_entity.id
_entity.type
_entity.pdbx_description
1 polymer ?
#
loop_
_entity_poly.entity_id
_entity_poly.type
_entity_poly.pdbx_seq_one_letter_code
_entity_poly.pdbx_strand_id
1 'polypeptide(L)'
;MKLAYVWILAALMAPSVFAAMPPVSESVNAQGSSPIFGVTIPAGYRQWKLIAPSHQTGSFNELRAIVGNPLAMTAYRKGTLPFPDGAILIKLAWKRVPSNEFKGAFVPGAATTVQITVKDSKKYSSTGGWGFGRFINRKPEDEAQHKTCFGCHEANVKNHDFVFTRFAP
;
A
#
# COMPACT_ATOMS: atom_id res chain seq x y z
N MET A 1 79.88 -15.24 -10.46
CA MET A 1 78.71 -15.29 -11.26
C MET A 1 77.61 -15.90 -10.39
N LYS A 2 76.61 -15.08 -9.89
CA LYS A 2 75.47 -15.54 -9.09
C LYS A 2 74.19 -15.28 -9.90
N LEU A 3 73.53 -16.35 -10.36
CA LEU A 3 72.22 -16.26 -11.02
C LEU A 3 71.17 -16.05 -9.95
N ALA A 4 70.39 -14.95 -10.09
CA ALA A 4 69.19 -14.69 -9.31
C ALA A 4 67.97 -15.25 -10.07
N TYR A 5 67.26 -16.18 -9.45
CA TYR A 5 66.00 -16.68 -9.95
C TYR A 5 64.90 -15.73 -9.50
N VAL A 6 64.24 -15.10 -10.50
CA VAL A 6 63.02 -14.30 -10.27
C VAL A 6 61.82 -15.22 -10.38
N TRP A 7 61.11 -15.40 -9.26
CA TRP A 7 59.79 -16.10 -9.25
C TRP A 7 58.67 -15.13 -9.61
N ILE A 8 58.03 -15.31 -10.74
CA ILE A 8 56.85 -14.58 -11.13
C ILE A 8 55.65 -15.32 -10.53
N LEU A 9 55.00 -14.73 -9.52
CA LEU A 9 53.74 -15.19 -8.98
C LEU A 9 52.62 -14.70 -9.91
N ALA A 10 52.04 -15.60 -10.71
CA ALA A 10 50.82 -15.36 -11.47
C ALA A 10 49.64 -15.46 -10.54
N ALA A 11 49.02 -14.31 -10.20
CA ALA A 11 47.75 -14.26 -9.46
C ALA A 11 46.60 -14.63 -10.41
N LEU A 12 46.03 -15.82 -10.22
CA LEU A 12 44.78 -16.24 -10.85
C LEU A 12 43.63 -15.47 -10.23
N MET A 13 43.14 -14.45 -10.91
CA MET A 13 41.86 -13.82 -10.59
C MET A 13 40.70 -14.73 -11.10
N ALA A 14 40.01 -15.39 -10.20
CA ALA A 14 38.76 -16.09 -10.52
C ALA A 14 37.63 -15.07 -10.73
N PRO A 15 36.87 -15.16 -11.80
CA PRO A 15 35.70 -14.28 -12.00
C PRO A 15 34.61 -14.64 -11.01
N SER A 16 34.24 -13.68 -10.13
CA SER A 16 33.09 -13.82 -9.27
C SER A 16 31.80 -13.80 -10.13
N VAL A 17 31.20 -14.96 -10.33
CA VAL A 17 29.89 -15.06 -10.97
C VAL A 17 28.84 -14.59 -9.96
N PHE A 18 28.39 -13.33 -10.12
CA PHE A 18 27.17 -12.87 -9.46
C PHE A 18 26.00 -13.61 -10.08
N ALA A 19 25.50 -14.62 -9.40
CA ALA A 19 24.23 -15.25 -9.74
C ALA A 19 23.13 -14.22 -9.53
N ALA A 20 22.55 -13.70 -10.61
CA ALA A 20 21.35 -12.88 -10.55
C ALA A 20 20.22 -13.72 -9.93
N MET A 21 19.73 -13.33 -8.76
CA MET A 21 18.55 -13.95 -8.18
C MET A 21 17.39 -13.77 -9.17
N PRO A 22 16.65 -14.85 -9.48
CA PRO A 22 15.48 -14.71 -10.34
C PRO A 22 14.49 -13.73 -9.68
N PRO A 23 13.77 -12.91 -10.47
CA PRO A 23 12.72 -12.06 -9.93
C PRO A 23 11.72 -12.95 -9.20
N VAL A 24 11.43 -12.62 -7.93
CA VAL A 24 10.35 -13.27 -7.18
C VAL A 24 9.06 -12.98 -7.94
N SER A 25 8.65 -13.93 -8.76
CA SER A 25 7.34 -13.92 -9.39
C SER A 25 6.32 -14.06 -8.26
N GLU A 26 5.81 -12.93 -7.76
CA GLU A 26 4.61 -12.91 -6.94
C GLU A 26 3.50 -13.51 -7.80
N SER A 27 3.21 -14.79 -7.58
CA SER A 27 2.07 -15.46 -8.22
C SER A 27 0.84 -14.62 -7.89
N VAL A 28 0.26 -14.00 -8.91
CA VAL A 28 -1.04 -13.31 -8.84
C VAL A 28 -2.10 -14.41 -8.67
N ASN A 29 -2.10 -15.04 -7.49
CA ASN A 29 -3.19 -15.92 -7.11
C ASN A 29 -4.45 -15.08 -7.09
N ALA A 30 -5.49 -15.54 -7.80
CA ALA A 30 -6.80 -14.94 -7.92
C ALA A 30 -7.33 -14.51 -6.55
N GLN A 31 -7.02 -13.27 -6.18
CA GLN A 31 -7.58 -12.64 -5.00
C GLN A 31 -9.01 -12.29 -5.35
N GLY A 32 -9.95 -12.78 -4.56
CA GLY A 32 -11.36 -12.45 -4.75
C GLY A 32 -11.57 -10.95 -4.86
N SER A 33 -12.59 -10.53 -5.57
CA SER A 33 -13.04 -9.15 -5.60
C SER A 33 -13.94 -8.84 -4.39
N SER A 34 -13.96 -7.59 -3.95
CA SER A 34 -14.85 -7.16 -2.89
C SER A 34 -16.33 -7.34 -3.30
N PRO A 35 -17.18 -7.82 -2.41
CA PRO A 35 -18.63 -7.82 -2.63
C PRO A 35 -19.13 -6.41 -2.95
N ILE A 36 -20.25 -6.29 -3.68
CA ILE A 36 -20.92 -5.06 -4.06
C ILE A 36 -20.14 -4.25 -5.11
N PHE A 37 -18.85 -3.94 -4.86
CA PHE A 37 -18.06 -3.01 -5.66
C PHE A 37 -17.16 -3.69 -6.70
N GLY A 38 -16.83 -4.97 -6.53
CA GLY A 38 -15.92 -5.67 -7.44
C GLY A 38 -14.50 -5.13 -7.43
N VAL A 39 -14.07 -4.48 -6.35
CA VAL A 39 -12.72 -3.95 -6.18
C VAL A 39 -11.76 -5.10 -5.86
N THR A 40 -10.60 -5.12 -6.50
CA THR A 40 -9.53 -6.07 -6.27
C THR A 40 -8.27 -5.38 -5.74
N ILE A 41 -7.36 -6.13 -5.11
CA ILE A 41 -6.06 -5.59 -4.69
C ILE A 41 -5.18 -5.40 -5.93
N PRO A 42 -4.78 -4.17 -6.29
CA PRO A 42 -3.94 -3.94 -7.47
C PRO A 42 -2.55 -4.56 -7.29
N ALA A 43 -1.99 -5.10 -8.38
CA ALA A 43 -0.60 -5.53 -8.39
C ALA A 43 0.34 -4.34 -8.13
N GLY A 44 1.47 -4.61 -7.48
CA GLY A 44 2.53 -3.59 -7.27
C GLY A 44 2.17 -2.43 -6.34
N TYR A 45 1.03 -2.43 -5.68
CA TYR A 45 0.59 -1.32 -4.82
C TYR A 45 1.58 -0.97 -3.68
N ARG A 46 2.40 -1.91 -3.26
CA ARG A 46 3.41 -1.68 -2.21
C ARG A 46 4.55 -0.78 -2.65
N GLN A 47 4.74 -0.57 -3.95
CA GLN A 47 5.69 0.39 -4.51
C GLN A 47 5.06 1.78 -4.75
N TRP A 48 3.77 1.96 -4.47
CA TRP A 48 3.12 3.25 -4.62
C TRP A 48 3.60 4.26 -3.59
N LYS A 49 3.49 5.53 -3.94
CA LYS A 49 3.96 6.61 -3.07
C LYS A 49 3.05 6.78 -1.86
N LEU A 50 3.67 7.05 -0.71
CA LEU A 50 2.97 7.41 0.52
C LEU A 50 2.25 8.75 0.34
N ILE A 51 0.98 8.77 0.72
CA ILE A 51 0.17 10.00 0.82
C ILE A 51 0.27 10.54 2.24
N ALA A 52 -0.02 9.71 3.23
CA ALA A 52 0.08 10.07 4.64
C ALA A 52 0.17 8.83 5.54
N PRO A 53 0.89 8.90 6.66
CA PRO A 53 0.71 7.98 7.77
C PRO A 53 -0.49 8.41 8.61
N SER A 54 -1.05 7.49 9.40
CA SER A 54 -2.02 7.83 10.44
C SER A 54 -1.99 6.81 11.57
N HIS A 55 -2.46 7.23 12.74
CA HIS A 55 -2.67 6.36 13.89
C HIS A 55 -4.13 6.46 14.30
N GLN A 56 -4.82 5.34 14.38
CA GLN A 56 -6.15 5.26 14.95
C GLN A 56 -6.08 4.65 16.33
N THR A 57 -6.56 5.38 17.32
CA THR A 57 -6.69 4.95 18.72
C THR A 57 -7.94 4.10 18.95
N GLY A 58 -8.29 3.84 20.20
CA GLY A 58 -9.46 3.06 20.60
C GLY A 58 -9.29 1.57 20.32
N SER A 59 -10.38 0.89 20.04
CA SER A 59 -10.40 -0.57 19.84
C SER A 59 -9.55 -1.06 18.68
N PHE A 60 -9.34 -0.24 17.66
CA PHE A 60 -8.48 -0.59 16.54
C PHE A 60 -7.00 -0.58 16.92
N ASN A 61 -6.54 0.49 17.56
CA ASN A 61 -5.14 0.69 17.95
C ASN A 61 -4.16 0.33 16.83
N GLU A 62 -4.30 1.01 15.67
CA GLU A 62 -3.59 0.69 14.43
C GLU A 62 -2.67 1.81 13.99
N LEU A 63 -1.46 1.45 13.57
CA LEU A 63 -0.65 2.27 12.69
C LEU A 63 -1.05 2.03 11.25
N ARG A 64 -1.11 3.08 10.45
CA ARG A 64 -1.60 3.05 9.08
C ARG A 64 -0.69 3.82 8.14
N ALA A 65 -0.55 3.31 6.94
CA ALA A 65 0.04 4.02 5.81
C ALA A 65 -0.99 4.06 4.67
N ILE A 66 -1.19 5.24 4.11
CA ILE A 66 -2.05 5.41 2.95
C ILE A 66 -1.16 5.69 1.74
N VAL A 67 -1.25 4.85 0.73
CA VAL A 67 -0.53 5.00 -0.54
C VAL A 67 -1.50 5.29 -1.67
N GLY A 68 -1.01 5.95 -2.72
CA GLY A 68 -1.82 6.28 -3.90
C GLY A 68 -1.12 5.94 -5.21
N ASN A 69 -1.92 5.59 -6.22
CA ASN A 69 -1.41 5.46 -7.58
C ASN A 69 -0.99 6.83 -8.15
N PRO A 70 -0.31 6.90 -9.31
CA PRO A 70 0.16 8.16 -9.88
C PRO A 70 -0.94 9.22 -10.08
N LEU A 71 -2.16 8.81 -10.43
CA LEU A 71 -3.30 9.74 -10.58
C LEU A 71 -3.72 10.35 -9.24
N ALA A 72 -3.88 9.54 -8.21
CA ALA A 72 -4.18 10.01 -6.87
C ALA A 72 -3.10 10.96 -6.35
N MET A 73 -1.81 10.58 -6.51
CA MET A 73 -0.69 11.42 -6.10
C MET A 73 -0.66 12.77 -6.82
N THR A 74 -1.00 12.79 -8.11
CA THR A 74 -1.07 14.04 -8.88
C THR A 74 -2.21 14.92 -8.37
N ALA A 75 -3.38 14.36 -8.10
CA ALA A 75 -4.51 15.09 -7.53
C ALA A 75 -4.17 15.72 -6.17
N TYR A 76 -3.55 14.96 -5.27
CA TYR A 76 -3.11 15.49 -3.98
C TYR A 76 -2.14 16.65 -4.09
N ARG A 77 -1.10 16.53 -4.93
CA ARG A 77 -0.10 17.60 -5.12
C ARG A 77 -0.69 18.88 -5.71
N LYS A 78 -1.71 18.74 -6.56
CA LYS A 78 -2.40 19.87 -7.18
C LYS A 78 -3.57 20.41 -6.36
N GLY A 79 -3.93 19.74 -5.26
CA GLY A 79 -5.15 20.07 -4.50
C GLY A 79 -6.43 19.89 -5.31
N THR A 80 -6.43 18.98 -6.29
CA THR A 80 -7.56 18.78 -7.21
C THR A 80 -8.67 17.96 -6.54
N LEU A 81 -9.88 18.51 -6.49
CA LEU A 81 -11.11 17.83 -6.11
C LEU A 81 -12.22 18.18 -7.12
N PRO A 82 -13.11 17.23 -7.43
CA PRO A 82 -13.06 15.82 -7.06
C PRO A 82 -11.83 15.10 -7.63
N PHE A 83 -11.48 13.96 -7.03
CA PHE A 83 -10.42 13.11 -7.58
C PHE A 83 -10.79 12.63 -8.99
N PRO A 84 -9.82 12.53 -9.92
CA PRO A 84 -10.07 12.03 -11.26
C PRO A 84 -10.41 10.53 -11.26
N ASP A 85 -11.22 10.10 -12.21
CA ASP A 85 -11.50 8.68 -12.45
C ASP A 85 -10.19 7.91 -12.68
N GLY A 86 -10.09 6.72 -12.09
CA GLY A 86 -8.87 5.93 -12.05
C GLY A 86 -7.94 6.25 -10.87
N ALA A 87 -8.23 7.25 -10.03
CA ALA A 87 -7.50 7.44 -8.78
C ALA A 87 -7.77 6.26 -7.83
N ILE A 88 -6.71 5.73 -7.22
CA ILE A 88 -6.79 4.61 -6.28
C ILE A 88 -6.01 4.97 -5.02
N LEU A 89 -6.65 4.77 -3.88
CA LEU A 89 -6.06 4.94 -2.56
C LEU A 89 -6.08 3.61 -1.83
N ILE A 90 -4.97 3.27 -1.18
CA ILE A 90 -4.87 2.04 -0.40
C ILE A 90 -4.40 2.37 1.00
N LYS A 91 -5.19 1.96 1.98
CA LYS A 91 -4.83 2.00 3.38
C LYS A 91 -4.27 0.64 3.81
N LEU A 92 -3.03 0.63 4.23
CA LEU A 92 -2.37 -0.48 4.89
C LEU A 92 -2.48 -0.27 6.40
N ALA A 93 -2.89 -1.29 7.15
CA ALA A 93 -3.05 -1.18 8.59
C ALA A 93 -2.37 -2.33 9.33
N TRP A 94 -1.78 -2.00 10.48
CA TRP A 94 -1.08 -2.92 11.37
C TRP A 94 -1.43 -2.63 12.82
N LYS A 95 -1.41 -3.65 13.66
CA LYS A 95 -1.46 -3.43 15.10
C LYS A 95 -0.30 -2.53 15.52
N ARG A 96 -0.57 -1.55 16.36
CA ARG A 96 0.44 -0.72 16.99
C ARG A 96 1.06 -1.48 18.14
N VAL A 97 2.36 -1.72 18.10
CA VAL A 97 3.10 -2.38 19.19
C VAL A 97 4.25 -1.48 19.68
N PRO A 98 4.64 -1.56 20.96
CA PRO A 98 5.83 -0.85 21.44
C PRO A 98 7.07 -1.31 20.68
N SER A 99 8.01 -0.39 20.46
CA SER A 99 9.34 -0.74 19.96
C SER A 99 10.18 -1.39 21.06
N ASN A 100 10.88 -2.45 20.73
CA ASN A 100 11.86 -3.06 21.63
C ASN A 100 13.18 -2.28 21.66
N GLU A 101 13.49 -1.54 20.59
CA GLU A 101 14.75 -0.83 20.40
C GLU A 101 14.71 0.60 20.94
N PHE A 102 13.53 1.22 20.91
CA PHE A 102 13.41 2.63 21.28
C PHE A 102 12.24 2.86 22.24
N LYS A 103 12.57 3.12 23.52
CA LYS A 103 11.56 3.37 24.57
C LYS A 103 10.67 4.56 24.20
N GLY A 104 9.35 4.36 24.27
CA GLY A 104 8.35 5.39 23.94
C GLY A 104 7.95 5.44 22.44
N ALA A 105 8.68 4.73 21.57
CA ALA A 105 8.27 4.57 20.19
C ALA A 105 7.30 3.40 19.99
N PHE A 106 6.55 3.47 18.88
CA PHE A 106 5.66 2.39 18.44
C PHE A 106 5.99 2.02 17.01
N VAL A 107 5.88 0.73 16.72
CA VAL A 107 6.17 0.15 15.40
C VAL A 107 4.98 -0.68 14.89
N PRO A 108 4.89 -0.92 13.57
CA PRO A 108 3.91 -1.83 13.02
C PRO A 108 4.13 -3.27 13.51
N GLY A 109 3.11 -3.85 14.10
CA GLY A 109 3.04 -5.28 14.43
C GLY A 109 2.35 -6.08 13.33
N ALA A 110 1.50 -7.04 13.71
CA ALA A 110 0.76 -7.86 12.76
C ALA A 110 -0.13 -7.01 11.83
N ALA A 111 -0.11 -7.32 10.53
CA ALA A 111 -1.01 -6.70 9.56
C ALA A 111 -2.47 -7.01 9.89
N THR A 112 -3.35 -6.02 9.80
CA THR A 112 -4.78 -6.18 10.08
C THR A 112 -5.60 -6.15 8.81
N THR A 113 -5.56 -5.06 8.05
CA THR A 113 -6.37 -4.91 6.84
C THR A 113 -5.61 -4.21 5.70
N VAL A 114 -6.02 -4.52 4.48
CA VAL A 114 -5.80 -3.69 3.29
C VAL A 114 -7.15 -3.16 2.85
N GLN A 115 -7.30 -1.84 2.82
CA GLN A 115 -8.54 -1.20 2.39
C GLN A 115 -8.27 -0.34 1.16
N ILE A 116 -9.13 -0.44 0.17
CA ILE A 116 -8.93 0.14 -1.15
C ILE A 116 -10.14 0.98 -1.51
N THR A 117 -9.90 2.18 -2.02
CA THR A 117 -10.94 2.99 -2.67
C THR A 117 -10.52 3.30 -4.10
N VAL A 118 -11.45 3.13 -5.03
CA VAL A 118 -11.22 3.34 -6.47
C VAL A 118 -12.23 4.36 -6.97
N LYS A 119 -11.76 5.44 -7.60
CA LYS A 119 -12.61 6.43 -8.26
C LYS A 119 -13.02 5.95 -9.64
N ASP A 120 -14.31 5.87 -9.87
CA ASP A 120 -14.96 5.68 -11.16
C ASP A 120 -16.37 6.28 -11.07
N SER A 121 -16.51 7.50 -11.57
CA SER A 121 -17.72 8.29 -11.41
C SER A 121 -18.96 7.68 -12.07
N LYS A 122 -18.75 6.87 -13.11
CA LYS A 122 -19.85 6.17 -13.83
C LYS A 122 -20.22 4.88 -13.10
N LYS A 123 -19.25 4.03 -12.81
CA LYS A 123 -19.46 2.72 -12.19
C LYS A 123 -20.03 2.84 -10.78
N TYR A 124 -19.56 3.81 -10.02
CA TYR A 124 -19.90 3.99 -8.60
C TYR A 124 -20.74 5.26 -8.35
N SER A 125 -21.61 5.62 -9.29
CA SER A 125 -22.42 6.86 -9.21
C SER A 125 -23.28 6.94 -7.93
N SER A 126 -23.79 5.83 -7.44
CA SER A 126 -24.59 5.74 -6.21
C SER A 126 -23.79 5.95 -4.92
N THR A 127 -22.44 5.94 -5.01
CA THR A 127 -21.55 6.07 -3.86
C THR A 127 -20.53 7.21 -4.05
N GLY A 128 -21.00 8.33 -4.65
CA GLY A 128 -20.17 9.50 -4.90
C GLY A 128 -19.01 9.26 -5.87
N GLY A 129 -19.11 8.23 -6.71
CA GLY A 129 -18.07 7.83 -7.66
C GLY A 129 -16.96 6.97 -7.06
N TRP A 130 -17.15 6.40 -5.85
CA TRP A 130 -16.14 5.59 -5.19
C TRP A 130 -16.57 4.14 -4.96
N GLY A 131 -15.76 3.19 -5.41
CA GLY A 131 -15.85 1.78 -5.06
C GLY A 131 -14.93 1.45 -3.88
N PHE A 132 -15.33 0.47 -3.07
CA PHE A 132 -14.64 0.11 -1.82
C PHE A 132 -14.27 -1.37 -1.80
N GLY A 133 -13.08 -1.66 -1.24
CA GLY A 133 -12.64 -3.02 -0.94
C GLY A 133 -11.95 -3.07 0.41
N ARG A 134 -12.28 -4.06 1.23
CA ARG A 134 -11.64 -4.34 2.50
C ARG A 134 -11.23 -5.81 2.55
N PHE A 135 -9.97 -6.05 2.88
CA PHE A 135 -9.35 -7.36 2.80
C PHE A 135 -8.60 -7.68 4.10
N ILE A 136 -8.76 -8.91 4.58
CA ILE A 136 -7.97 -9.52 5.66
C ILE A 136 -7.23 -10.72 5.07
N ASN A 137 -5.92 -10.80 5.28
CA ASN A 137 -5.09 -11.87 4.72
C ASN A 137 -5.33 -12.07 3.20
N ARG A 138 -5.48 -10.95 2.47
CA ARG A 138 -5.73 -10.88 1.03
C ARG A 138 -7.11 -11.42 0.58
N LYS A 139 -7.97 -11.84 1.49
CA LYS A 139 -9.36 -12.25 1.20
C LYS A 139 -10.30 -11.08 1.46
N PRO A 140 -11.29 -10.83 0.58
CA PRO A 140 -12.28 -9.80 0.85
C PRO A 140 -13.11 -10.15 2.08
N GLU A 141 -13.47 -9.16 2.88
CA GLU A 141 -14.47 -9.31 3.91
C GLU A 141 -15.88 -9.47 3.29
N ASP A 142 -16.86 -9.77 4.10
CA ASP A 142 -18.20 -10.07 3.65
C ASP A 142 -18.97 -8.82 3.13
N GLU A 143 -20.16 -9.07 2.60
CA GLU A 143 -21.05 -8.04 2.06
C GLU A 143 -21.55 -7.09 3.15
N ALA A 144 -21.81 -7.58 4.37
CA ALA A 144 -22.30 -6.78 5.48
C ALA A 144 -21.27 -5.69 5.84
N GLN A 145 -19.99 -6.04 5.90
CA GLN A 145 -18.90 -5.07 6.11
C GLN A 145 -18.82 -4.05 4.96
N HIS A 146 -18.94 -4.48 3.70
CA HIS A 146 -18.84 -3.58 2.56
C HIS A 146 -20.01 -2.60 2.46
N LYS A 147 -21.22 -2.97 2.92
CA LYS A 147 -22.37 -2.06 3.00
C LYS A 147 -22.12 -0.86 3.91
N THR A 148 -21.24 -0.98 4.90
CA THR A 148 -20.96 0.12 5.83
C THR A 148 -19.96 1.14 5.29
N CYS A 149 -19.19 0.81 4.24
CA CYS A 149 -18.08 1.63 3.78
C CYS A 149 -18.51 3.02 3.36
N PHE A 150 -19.45 3.11 2.38
CA PHE A 150 -19.85 4.40 1.84
C PHE A 150 -20.56 5.28 2.88
N GLY A 151 -21.47 4.73 3.68
CA GLY A 151 -22.19 5.51 4.70
C GLY A 151 -21.24 6.21 5.69
N CYS A 152 -20.17 5.53 6.10
CA CYS A 152 -19.15 6.13 6.95
C CYS A 152 -18.39 7.26 6.25
N HIS A 153 -18.01 7.07 4.98
CA HIS A 153 -17.33 8.11 4.19
C HIS A 153 -18.24 9.31 3.92
N GLU A 154 -19.51 9.07 3.57
CA GLU A 154 -20.49 10.11 3.33
C GLU A 154 -20.73 10.97 4.57
N ALA A 155 -20.95 10.33 5.73
CA ALA A 155 -21.26 11.03 6.97
C ALA A 155 -20.11 11.93 7.46
N ASN A 156 -18.86 11.56 7.18
CA ASN A 156 -17.71 12.24 7.77
C ASN A 156 -16.92 13.13 6.80
N VAL A 157 -16.85 12.78 5.51
CA VAL A 157 -15.91 13.42 4.57
C VAL A 157 -16.50 13.69 3.18
N LYS A 158 -17.82 13.81 3.06
CA LYS A 158 -18.53 14.13 1.81
C LYS A 158 -17.98 15.38 1.12
N ASN A 159 -17.65 16.41 1.88
CA ASN A 159 -17.10 17.68 1.39
C ASN A 159 -15.64 17.62 0.94
N HIS A 160 -15.00 16.46 1.09
CA HIS A 160 -13.65 16.20 0.58
C HIS A 160 -13.66 14.99 -0.38
N ASP A 161 -14.62 14.99 -1.27
CA ASP A 161 -14.85 13.91 -2.23
C ASP A 161 -14.83 12.52 -1.58
N PHE A 162 -15.46 12.41 -0.39
CA PHE A 162 -15.58 11.16 0.40
C PHE A 162 -14.25 10.53 0.84
N VAL A 163 -13.15 11.30 0.91
CA VAL A 163 -11.81 10.81 1.26
C VAL A 163 -11.34 11.38 2.61
N PHE A 164 -11.03 10.49 3.56
CA PHE A 164 -10.52 10.88 4.88
C PHE A 164 -9.10 11.44 4.84
N THR A 165 -8.26 10.88 3.97
CA THR A 165 -6.83 11.18 3.96
C THR A 165 -6.56 12.58 3.42
N ARG A 166 -5.67 13.30 4.09
CA ARG A 166 -5.07 14.54 3.61
C ARG A 166 -3.62 14.26 3.21
N PHE A 167 -3.09 15.05 2.29
CA PHE A 167 -1.70 14.90 1.89
C PHE A 167 -0.78 15.38 3.02
N ALA A 168 0.09 14.51 3.49
CA ALA A 168 1.14 14.90 4.41
C ALA A 168 2.25 15.63 3.63
N PRO A 169 2.73 16.79 4.11
CA PRO A 169 3.78 17.56 3.46
C PRO A 169 5.13 16.80 3.43
#